data_0eb760a34d0fb6a7bbb5b4da77770045
#
_entry.id   0eb760a34d0fb6a7bbb5b4da77770045
#
_cell.length_a   1.000
_cell.length_b   1.000
_cell.length_c   1.000
_cell.angle_alpha   90.00
_cell.angle_beta   90.00
_cell.angle_gamma   90.00
#
_symmetry.space_group_name_H-M   'P 1'
#
loop_
_entity.id
_entity.type
_entity.pdbx_description
1 polymer ?
#
loop_
_entity_poly.entity_id
_entity_poly.type
_entity_poly.pdbx_seq_one_letter_code
_entity_poly.pdbx_strand_id
1 'polypeptide(L)'
;MAFYFDNKPESKSCEQLIRCEINGSIYNFYTDNDVFSKKYLDFGTRTLLEVIDISNIKGDVLDFGCGYGPIGIIVKSNCECNVDMVDINNRAINLSIKNAKLNRVNVNIFESDIYSNVNKKYDFIITNPPVRVGKKILYEILFGAKDYMKEDGSLYLVINKDQGAKSLKKDLEECYNVATLKKNKGFYVFKCQIRWQIEIILLKL
;
A
#
# COMPACT_ATOMS: atom_id res chain seq x y z
N MET A 1 7.19 -16.03 17.64
CA MET A 1 6.51 -14.80 17.20
C MET A 1 6.07 -15.08 15.79
N ALA A 2 4.77 -15.12 15.54
CA ALA A 2 4.26 -15.29 14.17
C ALA A 2 4.61 -14.04 13.36
N PHE A 3 5.30 -14.23 12.26
CA PHE A 3 5.63 -13.15 11.35
C PHE A 3 4.45 -12.97 10.38
N TYR A 4 3.86 -11.78 10.35
CA TYR A 4 2.77 -11.40 9.41
C TYR A 4 3.13 -11.56 7.92
N PHE A 5 4.40 -11.87 7.64
CA PHE A 5 5.01 -11.98 6.32
C PHE A 5 5.36 -13.41 5.96
N ASP A 6 4.78 -14.38 6.67
CA ASP A 6 4.98 -15.79 6.38
C ASP A 6 3.84 -16.31 5.52
N ASN A 7 4.18 -17.10 4.50
CA ASN A 7 3.22 -17.65 3.54
C ASN A 7 2.16 -18.55 4.21
N LYS A 8 2.46 -19.08 5.43
CA LYS A 8 1.57 -19.97 6.17
C LYS A 8 1.44 -19.50 7.63
N PRO A 9 0.34 -18.80 7.96
CA PRO A 9 0.08 -18.44 9.34
C PRO A 9 -0.13 -19.69 10.20
N GLU A 10 0.62 -19.79 11.31
CA GLU A 10 0.60 -20.96 12.21
C GLU A 10 -0.51 -20.87 13.28
N SER A 11 -1.01 -19.66 13.57
CA SER A 11 -2.00 -19.50 14.64
C SER A 11 -3.38 -19.98 14.21
N LYS A 12 -4.16 -20.46 15.20
CA LYS A 12 -5.59 -20.78 14.98
C LYS A 12 -6.34 -19.51 14.54
N SER A 13 -7.13 -19.62 13.49
CA SER A 13 -7.99 -18.53 13.02
C SER A 13 -9.00 -18.11 14.09
N CYS A 14 -9.19 -16.80 14.23
CA CYS A 14 -10.19 -16.18 15.10
C CYS A 14 -10.65 -14.88 14.45
N GLU A 15 -11.50 -15.02 13.42
CA GLU A 15 -12.00 -13.88 12.68
C GLU A 15 -12.83 -12.94 13.56
N GLN A 16 -12.65 -11.64 13.33
CA GLN A 16 -13.40 -10.57 13.99
C GLN A 16 -13.90 -9.59 12.93
N LEU A 17 -15.10 -9.06 13.12
CA LEU A 17 -15.63 -8.00 12.28
C LEU A 17 -15.29 -6.66 12.92
N ILE A 18 -14.62 -5.79 12.18
CA ILE A 18 -14.37 -4.40 12.57
C ILE A 18 -15.15 -3.46 11.66
N ARG A 19 -15.53 -2.31 12.21
CA ARG A 19 -16.17 -1.22 11.49
C ARG A 19 -15.26 0.00 11.53
N CYS A 20 -15.09 0.66 10.40
CA CYS A 20 -14.36 1.91 10.32
C CYS A 20 -15.09 2.93 9.46
N GLU A 21 -14.84 4.19 9.73
CA GLU A 21 -15.34 5.32 8.94
C GLU A 21 -14.13 6.04 8.33
N ILE A 22 -14.18 6.30 7.01
CA ILE A 22 -13.19 7.07 6.26
C ILE A 22 -13.94 8.06 5.39
N ASN A 23 -13.61 9.34 5.53
CA ASN A 23 -14.19 10.44 4.76
C ASN A 23 -15.74 10.41 4.74
N GLY A 24 -16.36 10.10 5.89
CA GLY A 24 -17.82 10.04 6.06
C GLY A 24 -18.48 8.74 5.57
N SER A 25 -17.73 7.83 4.95
CA SER A 25 -18.23 6.52 4.51
C SER A 25 -17.86 5.41 5.48
N ILE A 26 -18.78 4.45 5.68
CA ILE A 26 -18.62 3.35 6.63
C ILE A 26 -18.25 2.07 5.87
N TYR A 27 -17.22 1.39 6.37
CA TYR A 27 -16.73 0.12 5.84
C TYR A 27 -16.67 -0.94 6.94
N ASN A 28 -16.92 -2.19 6.57
CA ASN A 28 -16.82 -3.32 7.47
C ASN A 28 -15.75 -4.28 6.93
N PHE A 29 -14.90 -4.78 7.82
CA PHE A 29 -13.82 -5.70 7.44
C PHE A 29 -13.75 -6.87 8.42
N TYR A 30 -13.65 -8.08 7.90
CA TYR A 30 -13.18 -9.22 8.69
C TYR A 30 -11.65 -9.11 8.82
N THR A 31 -11.17 -9.33 10.03
CA THR A 31 -9.76 -9.44 10.38
C THR A 31 -9.52 -10.75 11.10
N ASP A 32 -8.26 -11.19 11.24
CA ASP A 32 -7.93 -12.45 11.90
C ASP A 32 -6.60 -12.35 12.68
N ASN A 33 -6.25 -13.41 13.41
CA ASN A 33 -4.90 -13.61 13.91
C ASN A 33 -3.91 -13.66 12.74
N ASP A 34 -2.65 -13.29 13.00
CA ASP A 34 -1.57 -13.24 11.99
C ASP A 34 -1.85 -12.34 10.76
N VAL A 35 -2.77 -11.39 10.92
CA VAL A 35 -2.98 -10.31 9.95
C VAL A 35 -2.78 -8.97 10.65
N PHE A 36 -2.19 -8.02 9.95
CA PHE A 36 -1.88 -6.71 10.50
C PHE A 36 -3.14 -5.98 10.98
N SER A 37 -3.06 -5.37 12.18
CA SER A 37 -4.11 -4.49 12.75
C SER A 37 -5.49 -5.14 12.93
N LYS A 38 -5.54 -6.27 13.64
CA LYS A 38 -6.78 -7.08 13.77
C LYS A 38 -7.94 -6.42 14.55
N LYS A 39 -7.70 -5.43 15.41
CA LYS A 39 -8.76 -4.85 16.27
C LYS A 39 -9.41 -3.59 15.70
N TYR A 40 -8.68 -2.81 14.94
CA TYR A 40 -9.10 -1.52 14.38
C TYR A 40 -8.38 -1.29 13.06
N LEU A 41 -8.92 -0.41 12.21
CA LEU A 41 -8.16 0.10 11.08
C LEU A 41 -6.89 0.79 11.61
N ASP A 42 -5.74 0.38 11.12
CA ASP A 42 -4.45 0.95 11.50
C ASP A 42 -4.44 2.47 11.30
N PHE A 43 -3.83 3.18 12.25
CA PHE A 43 -3.82 4.64 12.23
C PHE A 43 -3.01 5.21 11.06
N GLY A 44 -1.92 4.53 10.65
CA GLY A 44 -1.16 4.90 9.45
C GLY A 44 -2.00 4.74 8.19
N THR A 45 -2.64 3.58 8.02
CA THR A 45 -3.57 3.30 6.91
C THR A 45 -4.72 4.31 6.87
N ARG A 46 -5.32 4.64 8.01
CA ARG A 46 -6.33 5.70 8.12
C ARG A 46 -5.78 7.03 7.63
N THR A 47 -4.63 7.46 8.16
CA THR A 47 -4.00 8.73 7.78
C THR A 47 -3.68 8.80 6.29
N LEU A 48 -3.23 7.69 5.70
CA LEU A 48 -2.96 7.57 4.26
C LEU A 48 -4.25 7.79 3.44
N LEU A 49 -5.31 7.08 3.77
CA LEU A 49 -6.60 7.13 3.05
C LEU A 49 -7.31 8.50 3.20
N GLU A 50 -7.18 9.16 4.34
CA GLU A 50 -7.76 10.48 4.57
C GLU A 50 -7.02 11.61 3.85
N VAL A 51 -5.80 11.38 3.39
CA VAL A 51 -4.94 12.39 2.74
C VAL A 51 -4.92 12.26 1.23
N ILE A 52 -5.04 11.04 0.72
CA ILE A 52 -5.09 10.81 -0.73
C ILE A 52 -6.45 11.31 -1.26
N ASP A 53 -6.41 12.11 -2.31
CA ASP A 53 -7.61 12.48 -3.05
C ASP A 53 -8.07 11.30 -3.90
N ILE A 54 -8.81 10.37 -3.26
CA ILE A 54 -9.25 9.12 -3.87
C ILE A 54 -10.19 9.39 -5.06
N SER A 55 -10.99 10.45 -5.00
CA SER A 55 -11.96 10.78 -6.06
C SER A 55 -11.28 11.10 -7.40
N ASN A 56 -10.04 11.54 -7.37
CA ASN A 56 -9.22 11.83 -8.55
C ASN A 56 -8.33 10.66 -9.00
N ILE A 57 -8.38 9.51 -8.32
CA ILE A 57 -7.67 8.30 -8.76
C ILE A 57 -8.36 7.73 -10.00
N LYS A 58 -7.60 7.49 -11.07
CA LYS A 58 -8.06 6.90 -12.34
C LYS A 58 -7.04 5.89 -12.84
N GLY A 59 -7.50 4.98 -13.70
CA GLY A 59 -6.63 3.99 -14.32
C GLY A 59 -6.36 2.78 -13.42
N ASP A 60 -5.13 2.31 -13.40
CA ASP A 60 -4.72 1.10 -12.69
C ASP A 60 -4.07 1.43 -11.35
N VAL A 61 -4.53 0.78 -10.30
CA VAL A 61 -4.02 0.93 -8.91
C VAL A 61 -3.51 -0.40 -8.41
N LEU A 62 -2.36 -0.39 -7.74
CA LEU A 62 -1.84 -1.51 -6.96
C LEU A 62 -1.90 -1.17 -5.47
N ASP A 63 -2.66 -1.94 -4.70
CA ASP A 63 -2.55 -2.00 -3.23
C ASP A 63 -1.49 -3.03 -2.87
N PHE A 64 -0.28 -2.54 -2.55
CA PHE A 64 0.87 -3.40 -2.27
C PHE A 64 0.96 -3.74 -0.77
N GLY A 65 0.97 -5.03 -0.45
CA GLY A 65 0.91 -5.52 0.93
C GLY A 65 -0.49 -5.26 1.51
N CYS A 66 -1.52 -5.71 0.80
CA CYS A 66 -2.91 -5.31 1.04
C CYS A 66 -3.47 -5.76 2.40
N GLY A 67 -2.86 -6.75 3.05
CA GLY A 67 -3.38 -7.31 4.29
C GLY A 67 -4.80 -7.84 4.10
N TYR A 68 -5.72 -7.45 4.98
CA TYR A 68 -7.15 -7.79 4.85
C TYR A 68 -7.93 -6.86 3.88
N GLY A 69 -7.24 -6.00 3.15
CA GLY A 69 -7.77 -5.26 2.00
C GLY A 69 -8.29 -3.84 2.23
N PRO A 70 -7.99 -3.14 3.32
CA PRO A 70 -8.63 -1.84 3.60
C PRO A 70 -8.31 -0.77 2.55
N ILE A 71 -7.07 -0.71 2.06
CA ILE A 71 -6.67 0.34 1.10
C ILE A 71 -7.37 0.10 -0.24
N GLY A 72 -7.15 -1.05 -0.86
CA GLY A 72 -7.68 -1.33 -2.21
C GLY A 72 -9.20 -1.31 -2.26
N ILE A 73 -9.88 -1.84 -1.23
CA ILE A 73 -11.34 -1.85 -1.14
C ILE A 73 -11.91 -0.45 -0.99
N ILE A 74 -11.33 0.40 -0.11
CA ILE A 74 -11.79 1.78 0.07
C ILE A 74 -11.51 2.61 -1.18
N VAL A 75 -10.34 2.45 -1.81
CA VAL A 75 -10.03 3.12 -3.08
C VAL A 75 -11.06 2.72 -4.13
N LYS A 76 -11.29 1.42 -4.35
CA LYS A 76 -12.26 0.93 -5.34
C LYS A 76 -13.68 1.38 -5.08
N SER A 77 -14.07 1.55 -3.82
CA SER A 77 -15.41 2.03 -3.46
C SER A 77 -15.65 3.49 -3.81
N ASN A 78 -14.60 4.28 -4.05
CA ASN A 78 -14.68 5.75 -4.21
C ASN A 78 -14.14 6.25 -5.56
N CYS A 79 -13.68 5.37 -6.45
CA CYS A 79 -13.23 5.77 -7.78
C CYS A 79 -13.56 4.72 -8.85
N GLU A 80 -13.67 5.19 -10.08
CA GLU A 80 -13.78 4.33 -11.27
C GLU A 80 -12.38 3.93 -11.76
N CYS A 81 -11.72 3.05 -11.02
CA CYS A 81 -10.37 2.59 -11.30
C CYS A 81 -10.29 1.06 -11.27
N ASN A 82 -9.27 0.48 -11.88
CA ASN A 82 -8.96 -0.93 -11.75
C ASN A 82 -8.04 -1.11 -10.54
N VAL A 83 -8.36 -2.01 -9.64
CA VAL A 83 -7.54 -2.25 -8.45
C VAL A 83 -7.06 -3.67 -8.42
N ASP A 84 -5.74 -3.84 -8.42
CA ASP A 84 -5.06 -5.07 -8.07
C ASP A 84 -4.56 -4.95 -6.61
N MET A 85 -4.66 -6.04 -5.88
CA MET A 85 -4.27 -6.12 -4.48
C MET A 85 -3.37 -7.32 -4.29
N VAL A 86 -2.19 -7.13 -3.72
CA VAL A 86 -1.21 -8.20 -3.52
C VAL A 86 -0.75 -8.30 -2.08
N ASP A 87 -0.54 -9.51 -1.64
CA ASP A 87 0.10 -9.85 -0.36
C ASP A 87 0.82 -11.19 -0.50
N ILE A 88 1.80 -11.47 0.35
CA ILE A 88 2.45 -12.78 0.44
C ILE A 88 1.68 -13.73 1.37
N ASN A 89 0.91 -13.18 2.29
CA ASN A 89 0.20 -13.94 3.32
C ASN A 89 -1.14 -14.46 2.80
N ASN A 90 -1.28 -15.77 2.63
CA ASN A 90 -2.49 -16.42 2.12
C ASN A 90 -3.74 -16.18 3.00
N ARG A 91 -3.58 -15.98 4.31
CA ARG A 91 -4.71 -15.62 5.19
C ARG A 91 -5.19 -14.19 4.90
N ALA A 92 -4.26 -13.28 4.67
CA ALA A 92 -4.56 -11.90 4.26
C ALA A 92 -5.32 -11.88 2.92
N ILE A 93 -4.86 -12.63 1.92
CA ILE A 93 -5.52 -12.80 0.62
C ILE A 93 -6.97 -13.29 0.79
N ASN A 94 -7.16 -14.37 1.56
CA ASN A 94 -8.51 -14.92 1.79
C ASN A 94 -9.45 -13.92 2.49
N LEU A 95 -8.93 -13.16 3.45
CA LEU A 95 -9.68 -12.08 4.11
C LEU A 95 -9.99 -10.94 3.15
N SER A 96 -9.05 -10.53 2.31
CA SER A 96 -9.27 -9.49 1.29
C SER A 96 -10.38 -9.88 0.33
N ILE A 97 -10.41 -11.12 -0.15
CA ILE A 97 -11.47 -11.64 -1.03
C ILE A 97 -12.83 -11.60 -0.31
N LYS A 98 -12.87 -12.02 0.96
CA LYS A 98 -14.09 -11.97 1.78
C LYS A 98 -14.55 -10.52 1.98
N ASN A 99 -13.63 -9.61 2.25
CA ASN A 99 -13.91 -8.21 2.51
C ASN A 99 -14.32 -7.43 1.24
N ALA A 100 -13.76 -7.77 0.10
CA ALA A 100 -14.19 -7.22 -1.20
C ALA A 100 -15.66 -7.56 -1.47
N LYS A 101 -16.04 -8.81 -1.26
CA LYS A 101 -17.46 -9.26 -1.36
C LYS A 101 -18.35 -8.53 -0.35
N LEU A 102 -17.92 -8.42 0.91
CA LEU A 102 -18.67 -7.74 1.99
C LEU A 102 -18.95 -6.28 1.64
N ASN A 103 -17.98 -5.57 1.06
CA ASN A 103 -18.10 -4.16 0.66
C ASN A 103 -18.58 -3.98 -0.79
N ARG A 104 -18.94 -5.08 -1.49
CA ARG A 104 -19.52 -5.08 -2.85
C ARG A 104 -18.63 -4.40 -3.90
N VAL A 105 -17.32 -4.60 -3.81
CA VAL A 105 -16.36 -4.10 -4.79
C VAL A 105 -15.78 -5.26 -5.62
N ASN A 106 -15.49 -4.97 -6.88
CA ASN A 106 -14.80 -5.89 -7.77
C ASN A 106 -13.33 -5.46 -7.91
N VAL A 107 -12.43 -6.27 -7.38
CA VAL A 107 -10.98 -6.07 -7.37
C VAL A 107 -10.28 -7.39 -7.71
N ASN A 108 -9.10 -7.31 -8.28
CA ASN A 108 -8.27 -8.48 -8.55
C ASN A 108 -7.30 -8.69 -7.36
N ILE A 109 -7.31 -9.87 -6.75
CA ILE A 109 -6.52 -10.15 -5.54
C ILE A 109 -5.70 -11.41 -5.77
N PHE A 110 -4.37 -11.33 -5.59
CA PHE A 110 -3.49 -12.45 -5.81
C PHE A 110 -2.24 -12.41 -4.92
N GLU A 111 -1.65 -13.60 -4.73
CA GLU A 111 -0.41 -13.76 -3.99
C GLU A 111 0.76 -13.19 -4.79
N SER A 112 1.67 -12.48 -4.10
CA SER A 112 2.94 -12.05 -4.68
C SER A 112 3.99 -11.90 -3.59
N ASP A 113 5.15 -12.54 -3.79
CA ASP A 113 6.35 -12.23 -3.03
C ASP A 113 6.97 -10.98 -3.66
N ILE A 114 6.88 -9.88 -2.93
CA ILE A 114 7.18 -8.54 -3.43
C ILE A 114 6.42 -8.30 -4.75
N TYR A 115 7.10 -8.26 -5.89
CA TYR A 115 6.52 -8.03 -7.22
C TYR A 115 6.56 -9.25 -8.14
N SER A 116 6.88 -10.45 -7.62
CA SER A 116 7.14 -11.66 -8.44
C SER A 116 5.99 -12.04 -9.38
N ASN A 117 4.75 -11.77 -8.97
CA ASN A 117 3.55 -12.06 -9.76
C ASN A 117 2.88 -10.79 -10.34
N VAL A 118 3.52 -9.63 -10.18
CA VAL A 118 3.06 -8.37 -10.75
C VAL A 118 3.61 -8.24 -12.19
N ASN A 119 2.72 -8.18 -13.17
CA ASN A 119 3.10 -8.27 -14.60
C ASN A 119 2.70 -7.05 -15.44
N LYS A 120 2.21 -5.97 -14.80
CA LYS A 120 1.85 -4.72 -15.47
C LYS A 120 2.34 -3.49 -14.70
N LYS A 121 2.18 -2.33 -15.31
CA LYS A 121 2.47 -1.03 -14.69
C LYS A 121 1.20 -0.32 -14.26
N TYR A 122 1.31 0.47 -13.18
CA TYR A 122 0.20 1.14 -12.52
C TYR A 122 0.33 2.65 -12.57
N ASP A 123 -0.81 3.32 -12.61
CA ASP A 123 -0.89 4.77 -12.42
C ASP A 123 -0.64 5.15 -10.97
N PHE A 124 -1.07 4.26 -10.05
CA PHE A 124 -0.88 4.45 -8.60
C PHE A 124 -0.45 3.14 -7.93
N ILE A 125 0.59 3.22 -7.10
CA ILE A 125 0.93 2.19 -6.13
C ILE A 125 0.69 2.79 -4.75
N ILE A 126 -0.10 2.10 -3.92
CA ILE A 126 -0.47 2.60 -2.59
C ILE A 126 -0.08 1.52 -1.57
N THR A 127 0.61 1.90 -0.49
CA THR A 127 1.07 0.92 0.49
C THR A 127 1.18 1.49 1.90
N ASN A 128 0.85 0.68 2.88
CA ASN A 128 1.37 0.77 4.24
C ASN A 128 2.42 -0.36 4.39
N PRO A 129 3.68 -0.09 4.06
CA PRO A 129 4.64 -1.15 3.81
C PRO A 129 5.03 -1.92 5.08
N PRO A 130 5.43 -3.19 4.94
CA PRO A 130 5.84 -4.02 6.06
C PRO A 130 7.22 -3.61 6.59
N VAL A 131 7.29 -2.74 7.58
CA VAL A 131 8.57 -2.25 8.13
C VAL A 131 9.32 -3.27 9.00
N ARG A 132 8.62 -4.31 9.51
CA ARG A 132 9.23 -5.34 10.38
C ARG A 132 10.02 -6.39 9.61
N VAL A 133 9.93 -6.43 8.31
CA VAL A 133 10.72 -7.34 7.43
C VAL A 133 12.21 -6.95 7.33
N GLY A 134 12.57 -5.82 7.90
CA GLY A 134 13.93 -5.28 7.86
C GLY A 134 14.15 -4.29 6.70
N LYS A 135 15.21 -3.50 6.84
CA LYS A 135 15.52 -2.39 5.93
C LYS A 135 15.70 -2.88 4.49
N LYS A 136 16.36 -4.02 4.28
CA LYS A 136 16.65 -4.55 2.94
C LYS A 136 15.37 -4.79 2.13
N ILE A 137 14.43 -5.54 2.69
CA ILE A 137 13.16 -5.87 2.01
C ILE A 137 12.29 -4.63 1.84
N LEU A 138 12.22 -3.75 2.86
CA LEU A 138 11.49 -2.47 2.74
C LEU A 138 12.03 -1.64 1.57
N TYR A 139 13.34 -1.59 1.39
CA TYR A 139 13.97 -0.84 0.29
C TYR A 139 13.74 -1.52 -1.04
N GLU A 140 13.81 -2.86 -1.12
CA GLU A 140 13.48 -3.61 -2.32
C GLU A 140 12.04 -3.32 -2.79
N ILE A 141 11.08 -3.25 -1.86
CA ILE A 141 9.69 -2.88 -2.14
C ILE A 141 9.61 -1.44 -2.68
N LEU A 142 10.15 -0.47 -1.95
CA LEU A 142 9.91 0.94 -2.24
C LEU A 142 10.72 1.45 -3.45
N PHE A 143 11.95 0.97 -3.64
CA PHE A 143 12.76 1.32 -4.80
C PHE A 143 12.38 0.52 -6.03
N GLY A 144 11.94 -0.73 -5.85
CA GLY A 144 11.43 -1.57 -6.95
C GLY A 144 10.10 -1.06 -7.52
N ALA A 145 9.31 -0.31 -6.73
CA ALA A 145 8.01 0.22 -7.17
C ALA A 145 8.09 0.99 -8.50
N LYS A 146 9.21 1.71 -8.76
CA LYS A 146 9.41 2.49 -10.00
C LYS A 146 9.31 1.64 -11.26
N ASP A 147 9.69 0.35 -11.21
CA ASP A 147 9.68 -0.54 -12.35
C ASP A 147 8.26 -0.97 -12.71
N TYR A 148 7.33 -0.84 -11.75
CA TYR A 148 5.89 -1.15 -11.87
C TYR A 148 5.01 0.10 -11.92
N MET A 149 5.59 1.29 -12.00
CA MET A 149 4.86 2.55 -12.22
C MET A 149 4.85 2.91 -13.70
N LYS A 150 3.73 3.46 -14.17
CA LYS A 150 3.67 4.16 -15.44
C LYS A 150 4.49 5.46 -15.36
N GLU A 151 4.74 6.08 -16.50
CA GLU A 151 5.61 7.27 -16.60
C GLU A 151 5.20 8.39 -15.64
N ASP A 152 3.90 8.73 -15.60
CA ASP A 152 3.31 9.74 -14.71
C ASP A 152 2.78 9.14 -13.40
N GLY A 153 3.11 7.89 -13.12
CA GLY A 153 2.62 7.16 -11.96
C GLY A 153 3.08 7.75 -10.63
N SER A 154 2.37 7.42 -9.57
CA SER A 154 2.69 7.87 -8.21
C SER A 154 2.68 6.72 -7.23
N LEU A 155 3.71 6.64 -6.38
CA LEU A 155 3.73 5.79 -5.20
C LEU A 155 3.29 6.60 -3.98
N TYR A 156 2.25 6.14 -3.30
CA TYR A 156 1.82 6.67 -2.00
C TYR A 156 2.17 5.68 -0.90
N LEU A 157 2.83 6.16 0.14
CA LEU A 157 3.16 5.32 1.28
C LEU A 157 2.97 6.07 2.60
N VAL A 158 2.71 5.29 3.66
CA VAL A 158 2.71 5.79 5.03
C VAL A 158 3.76 5.07 5.85
N ILE A 159 4.47 5.81 6.69
CA ILE A 159 5.51 5.26 7.58
C ILE A 159 5.56 6.03 8.89
N ASN A 160 5.84 5.34 10.00
CA ASN A 160 5.99 5.99 11.29
C ASN A 160 7.41 6.61 11.43
N LYS A 161 7.50 7.72 12.17
CA LYS A 161 8.78 8.39 12.48
C LYS A 161 9.81 7.47 13.12
N ASP A 162 9.34 6.59 14.03
CA ASP A 162 10.17 5.66 14.78
C ASP A 162 10.67 4.48 13.91
N GLN A 163 10.15 4.37 12.68
CA GLN A 163 10.56 3.44 11.64
C GLN A 163 11.51 4.09 10.61
N GLY A 164 12.06 5.26 10.94
CA GLY A 164 13.04 5.94 10.10
C GLY A 164 12.48 6.78 8.95
N ALA A 165 11.25 7.31 9.08
CA ALA A 165 10.60 8.09 8.02
C ALA A 165 11.47 9.20 7.41
N LYS A 166 12.29 9.89 8.23
CA LYS A 166 13.15 10.98 7.73
C LYS A 166 14.32 10.48 6.89
N SER A 167 14.99 9.41 7.32
CA SER A 167 16.08 8.80 6.57
C SER A 167 15.55 8.14 5.29
N LEU A 168 14.44 7.42 5.38
CA LEU A 168 13.78 6.82 4.22
C LEU A 168 13.43 7.88 3.16
N LYS A 169 12.87 9.03 3.59
CA LYS A 169 12.56 10.11 2.65
C LYS A 169 13.83 10.55 1.89
N LYS A 170 14.92 10.82 2.61
CA LYS A 170 16.19 11.22 2.00
C LYS A 170 16.71 10.17 1.01
N ASP A 171 16.62 8.91 1.38
CA ASP A 171 17.09 7.82 0.53
C ASP A 171 16.19 7.67 -0.73
N LEU A 172 14.86 7.82 -0.59
CA LEU A 172 13.93 7.80 -1.73
C LEU A 172 14.13 8.98 -2.69
N GLU A 173 14.61 10.13 -2.22
CA GLU A 173 14.91 11.29 -3.04
C GLU A 173 16.05 11.04 -4.06
N GLU A 174 16.78 9.92 -3.96
CA GLU A 174 17.76 9.49 -4.95
C GLU A 174 17.11 9.13 -6.30
N CYS A 175 15.90 8.58 -6.30
CA CYS A 175 15.21 8.16 -7.52
C CYS A 175 13.78 8.72 -7.69
N TYR A 176 13.23 9.37 -6.66
CA TYR A 176 11.90 9.96 -6.69
C TYR A 176 11.93 11.46 -6.34
N ASN A 177 10.95 12.18 -6.88
CA ASN A 177 10.52 13.45 -6.31
C ASN A 177 9.57 13.14 -5.16
N VAL A 178 9.97 13.40 -3.91
CA VAL A 178 9.23 12.99 -2.71
C VAL A 178 8.54 14.17 -2.04
N ALA A 179 7.23 14.23 -2.13
CA ALA A 179 6.39 15.18 -1.41
C ALA A 179 5.90 14.57 -0.08
N THR A 180 5.97 15.36 1.00
CA THR A 180 5.31 15.00 2.27
C THR A 180 3.90 15.58 2.27
N LEU A 181 2.89 14.74 2.13
CA LEU A 181 1.49 15.17 2.09
C LEU A 181 0.94 15.47 3.48
N LYS A 182 1.31 14.67 4.48
CA LYS A 182 0.83 14.82 5.86
C LYS A 182 1.84 14.30 6.87
N LYS A 183 1.80 14.93 8.04
CA LYS A 183 2.40 14.42 9.29
C LYS A 183 1.31 14.39 10.35
N ASN A 184 1.01 13.22 10.89
CA ASN A 184 -0.05 13.05 11.88
C ASN A 184 0.35 12.03 12.94
N LYS A 185 0.41 12.44 14.21
CA LYS A 185 0.76 11.58 15.37
C LYS A 185 1.96 10.66 15.12
N GLY A 186 3.02 11.18 14.49
CA GLY A 186 4.24 10.43 14.18
C GLY A 186 4.21 9.68 12.86
N PHE A 187 3.10 9.58 12.16
CA PHE A 187 3.03 9.03 10.81
C PHE A 187 3.28 10.10 9.75
N TYR A 188 4.01 9.71 8.72
CA TYR A 188 4.30 10.52 7.54
C TYR A 188 3.68 9.86 6.33
N VAL A 189 2.92 10.62 5.55
CA VAL A 189 2.42 10.19 4.24
C VAL A 189 3.26 10.84 3.17
N PHE A 190 3.87 10.03 2.32
CA PHE A 190 4.66 10.48 1.20
C PHE A 190 3.95 10.17 -0.13
N LYS A 191 4.10 11.09 -1.09
CA LYS A 191 3.86 10.87 -2.51
C LYS A 191 5.21 10.90 -3.22
N CYS A 192 5.51 9.84 -3.95
CA CYS A 192 6.74 9.68 -4.71
C CYS A 192 6.40 9.58 -6.20
N GLN A 193 7.03 10.38 -7.04
CA GLN A 193 6.95 10.33 -8.49
C GLN A 193 8.34 10.07 -9.06
N ILE A 194 8.45 9.29 -10.13
CA ILE A 194 9.75 8.95 -10.72
C ILE A 194 10.48 10.24 -11.05
N ARG A 195 11.73 10.34 -10.61
CA ARG A 195 12.61 11.43 -10.96
C ARG A 195 13.28 11.10 -12.27
N TRP A 196 12.76 11.63 -13.36
CA TRP A 196 13.43 11.54 -14.65
C TRP A 196 14.73 12.36 -14.56
N GLN A 197 15.88 11.71 -14.68
CA GLN A 197 17.10 12.42 -14.97
C GLN A 197 16.97 12.90 -16.42
N ILE A 198 16.80 14.20 -16.60
CA ILE A 198 17.06 14.83 -17.89
C ILE A 198 18.56 14.67 -18.07
N GLU A 199 18.99 13.64 -18.80
CA GLU A 199 20.32 13.68 -19.39
C GLU A 199 20.35 14.91 -20.30
N ILE A 200 20.92 15.99 -19.78
CA ILE A 200 21.35 17.10 -20.61
C ILE A 200 22.48 16.49 -21.46
N ILE A 201 22.10 15.92 -22.60
CA ILE A 201 23.02 15.72 -23.69
C ILE A 201 23.38 17.17 -24.11
N LEU A 202 24.33 17.75 -23.41
CA LEU A 202 25.07 18.86 -23.95
C LEU A 202 25.77 18.34 -25.22
N LEU A 203 25.06 18.47 -26.32
CA LEU A 203 25.69 18.49 -27.65
C LEU A 203 26.86 19.43 -27.56
N LYS A 204 28.05 18.86 -27.44
CA LYS A 204 29.26 19.58 -27.78
C LYS A 204 29.17 19.85 -29.29
N LEU A 205 28.70 21.04 -29.64
CA LEU A 205 29.00 21.69 -30.90
C LEU A 205 30.38 22.32 -30.81
#